data_d0513ab81d486dd77eee6409e1e6197f
#
_entry.id   d0513ab81d486dd77eee6409e1e6197f
#
_cell.length_a   1.000
_cell.length_b   1.000
_cell.length_c   1.000
_cell.angle_alpha   90.00
_cell.angle_beta   90.00
_cell.angle_gamma   90.00
#
_symmetry.space_group_name_H-M   'P 1'
#
loop_
_entity.id
_entity.type
_entity.pdbx_description
1 polymer ?
#
loop_
_entity_poly.entity_id
_entity_poly.type
_entity_poly.pdbx_seq_one_letter_code
_entity_poly.pdbx_strand_id
1 'polypeptide(L)'
;MTEHGGAAALKQNNLAALRSALYHTDFATKKELAEQCRLSLAACTALLGEMIDDGQVLELAFAASNGGRPARRFSINPNYAHILCLYTANNDVERSGIALRVCDLKGNSLQEKFCPLNDILPEDLTLFITQMVQADPLIRAVGIGISGVTDREGAIESLAFPALNGFNPKKVLEEQLGITIITENDMHFTSYGFYVRNPCDHPYSLSVLYWPSHRSAGAGTVVDGHIIAVSYTHLRAHET
;
A
#
# COMPACT_ATOMS: atom_id res chain seq x y z
N MET A 1 9.66 -12.65 33.65
CA MET A 1 9.89 -13.11 32.24
C MET A 1 9.36 -12.08 31.24
N THR A 2 9.82 -10.82 31.28
CA THR A 2 9.26 -9.69 30.46
C THR A 2 10.30 -8.87 29.69
N GLU A 3 11.60 -9.18 29.79
CA GLU A 3 12.64 -8.37 29.09
C GLU A 3 12.88 -8.79 27.63
N HIS A 4 12.57 -10.02 27.24
CA HIS A 4 12.81 -10.49 25.85
C HIS A 4 11.80 -9.91 24.84
N GLY A 5 10.59 -9.54 25.28
CA GLY A 5 9.58 -8.92 24.41
C GLY A 5 9.93 -7.49 23.98
N GLY A 6 10.58 -6.73 24.85
CA GLY A 6 10.95 -5.34 24.59
C GLY A 6 12.06 -5.18 23.53
N ALA A 7 13.10 -6.02 23.59
CA ALA A 7 14.21 -5.96 22.64
C ALA A 7 13.79 -6.40 21.22
N ALA A 8 12.96 -7.43 21.11
CA ALA A 8 12.43 -7.88 19.82
C ALA A 8 11.50 -6.82 19.20
N ALA A 9 10.62 -6.22 19.99
CA ALA A 9 9.74 -5.14 19.52
C ALA A 9 10.55 -3.91 19.08
N LEU A 10 11.57 -3.52 19.85
CA LEU A 10 12.45 -2.41 19.47
C LEU A 10 13.18 -2.69 18.16
N LYS A 11 13.69 -3.91 17.97
CA LYS A 11 14.32 -4.30 16.70
C LYS A 11 13.37 -4.19 15.53
N GLN A 12 12.14 -4.68 15.66
CA GLN A 12 11.12 -4.59 14.61
C GLN A 12 10.76 -3.14 14.28
N ASN A 13 10.62 -2.28 15.28
CA ASN A 13 10.38 -0.85 15.07
C ASN A 13 11.54 -0.18 14.32
N ASN A 14 12.79 -0.52 14.67
CA ASN A 14 13.97 0.02 13.99
C ASN A 14 14.07 -0.46 12.53
N LEU A 15 13.75 -1.72 12.25
CA LEU A 15 13.67 -2.26 10.88
C LEU A 15 12.56 -1.56 10.09
N ALA A 16 11.39 -1.32 10.70
CA ALA A 16 10.31 -0.59 10.07
C ALA A 16 10.70 0.86 9.73
N ALA A 17 11.41 1.54 10.64
CA ALA A 17 11.92 2.89 10.41
C ALA A 17 12.93 2.92 9.24
N LEU A 18 13.85 1.95 9.17
CA LEU A 18 14.81 1.84 8.06
C LEU A 18 14.12 1.56 6.73
N ARG A 19 13.11 0.67 6.70
CA ARG A 19 12.31 0.42 5.49
C ARG A 19 11.61 1.69 5.02
N SER A 20 10.97 2.41 5.94
CA SER A 20 10.30 3.67 5.64
C SER A 20 11.26 4.72 5.08
N ALA A 21 12.42 4.89 5.72
CA ALA A 21 13.45 5.82 5.24
C ALA A 21 13.92 5.48 3.83
N LEU A 22 14.22 4.21 3.55
CA LEU A 22 14.65 3.74 2.23
C LEU A 22 13.53 3.78 1.18
N TYR A 23 12.28 3.65 1.59
CA TYR A 23 11.14 3.75 0.68
C TYR A 23 10.97 5.17 0.13
N HIS A 24 11.20 6.18 0.96
CA HIS A 24 11.04 7.59 0.59
C HIS A 24 12.27 8.21 -0.08
N THR A 25 13.35 7.44 -0.28
CA THR A 25 14.56 7.91 -0.96
C THR A 25 14.94 6.96 -2.09
N ASP A 26 15.58 7.47 -3.13
CA ASP A 26 16.15 6.62 -4.16
C ASP A 26 17.33 5.81 -3.61
N PHE A 27 18.14 6.46 -2.77
CA PHE A 27 19.25 5.85 -2.06
C PHE A 27 19.66 6.71 -0.85
N ALA A 28 20.29 6.10 0.13
CA ALA A 28 20.88 6.80 1.27
C ALA A 28 22.19 6.11 1.72
N THR A 29 23.07 6.86 2.41
CA THR A 29 24.23 6.31 3.08
C THR A 29 23.88 5.81 4.48
N LYS A 30 24.73 4.98 5.08
CA LYS A 30 24.54 4.50 6.47
C LYS A 30 24.41 5.65 7.47
N LYS A 31 25.17 6.74 7.25
CA LYS A 31 25.13 7.90 8.14
C LYS A 31 23.79 8.61 8.06
N GLU A 32 23.30 8.89 6.85
CA GLU A 32 22.00 9.52 6.62
C GLU A 32 20.87 8.68 7.21
N LEU A 33 20.88 7.35 6.99
CA LEU A 33 19.87 6.45 7.57
C LEU A 33 19.93 6.40 9.11
N ALA A 34 21.14 6.38 9.69
CA ALA A 34 21.30 6.40 11.13
C ALA A 34 20.74 7.70 11.75
N GLU A 35 21.01 8.84 11.13
CA GLU A 35 20.50 10.16 11.54
C GLU A 35 18.98 10.23 11.41
N GLN A 36 18.45 9.87 10.25
CA GLN A 36 17.00 9.91 9.96
C GLN A 36 16.18 9.00 10.89
N CYS A 37 16.70 7.78 11.14
CA CYS A 37 16.04 6.81 12.02
C CYS A 37 16.37 6.98 13.50
N ARG A 38 17.20 7.96 13.88
CA ARG A 38 17.69 8.17 15.25
C ARG A 38 18.38 6.94 15.84
N LEU A 39 19.15 6.24 15.04
CA LEU A 39 19.93 5.06 15.42
C LEU A 39 21.41 5.39 15.61
N SER A 40 22.11 4.63 16.44
CA SER A 40 23.56 4.65 16.39
C SER A 40 24.05 4.06 15.06
N LEU A 41 25.21 4.53 14.57
CA LEU A 41 25.79 4.02 13.33
C LEU A 41 26.04 2.50 13.41
N ALA A 42 26.40 1.98 14.58
CA ALA A 42 26.59 0.55 14.81
C ALA A 42 25.27 -0.23 14.67
N ALA A 43 24.19 0.24 15.30
CA ALA A 43 22.86 -0.39 15.20
C ALA A 43 22.34 -0.33 13.76
N CYS A 44 22.44 0.82 13.09
CA CYS A 44 22.07 0.97 11.70
C CYS A 44 22.87 0.02 10.78
N THR A 45 24.19 -0.12 11.01
CA THR A 45 25.04 -1.02 10.24
C THR A 45 24.63 -2.49 10.40
N ALA A 46 24.33 -2.93 11.64
CA ALA A 46 23.90 -4.30 11.91
C ALA A 46 22.56 -4.62 11.23
N LEU A 47 21.57 -3.73 11.41
CA LEU A 47 20.24 -3.91 10.82
C LEU A 47 20.26 -3.85 9.28
N LEU A 48 21.02 -2.96 8.69
CA LEU A 48 21.23 -2.93 7.24
C LEU A 48 21.90 -4.19 6.71
N GLY A 49 22.87 -4.74 7.47
CA GLY A 49 23.48 -6.03 7.13
C GLY A 49 22.44 -7.14 7.04
N GLU A 50 21.58 -7.28 8.06
CA GLU A 50 20.48 -8.24 8.03
C GLU A 50 19.55 -8.02 6.84
N MET A 51 19.17 -6.77 6.54
CA MET A 51 18.29 -6.45 5.41
C MET A 51 18.93 -6.74 4.04
N ILE A 52 20.26 -6.63 3.92
CA ILE A 52 21.01 -7.00 2.72
C ILE A 52 21.05 -8.52 2.58
N ASP A 53 21.38 -9.22 3.67
CA ASP A 53 21.44 -10.70 3.69
C ASP A 53 20.09 -11.32 3.35
N ASP A 54 18.99 -10.69 3.80
CA ASP A 54 17.61 -11.07 3.45
C ASP A 54 17.20 -10.64 2.02
N GLY A 55 18.01 -9.87 1.30
CA GLY A 55 17.71 -9.36 -0.03
C GLY A 55 16.74 -8.16 -0.07
N GLN A 56 16.36 -7.59 1.07
CA GLN A 56 15.46 -6.42 1.16
C GLN A 56 16.10 -5.13 0.67
N VAL A 57 17.43 -5.02 0.81
CA VAL A 57 18.21 -3.81 0.50
C VAL A 57 19.32 -4.15 -0.47
N LEU A 58 19.49 -3.30 -1.46
CA LEU A 58 20.59 -3.35 -2.41
C LEU A 58 21.71 -2.40 -1.95
N GLU A 59 22.94 -2.90 -1.99
CA GLU A 59 24.13 -2.09 -1.86
C GLU A 59 24.53 -1.54 -3.25
N LEU A 60 24.55 -0.24 -3.38
CA LEU A 60 24.84 0.45 -4.64
C LEU A 60 26.30 0.91 -4.69
N ALA A 61 26.74 1.36 -5.88
CA ALA A 61 28.05 1.97 -6.06
C ALA A 61 28.26 3.18 -5.14
N PHE A 62 29.53 3.50 -4.89
CA PHE A 62 29.88 4.64 -4.07
C PHE A 62 29.33 5.96 -4.59
N ALA A 63 28.97 6.85 -3.67
CA ALA A 63 28.64 8.22 -4.02
C ALA A 63 29.90 8.92 -4.59
N ALA A 64 29.69 9.84 -5.55
CA ALA A 64 30.76 10.75 -5.94
C ALA A 64 31.21 11.56 -4.71
N SER A 65 32.53 11.63 -4.44
CA SER A 65 33.03 12.35 -3.28
C SER A 65 33.73 13.64 -3.70
N ASN A 66 33.39 14.73 -3.02
CA ASN A 66 34.07 16.02 -3.18
C ASN A 66 35.22 16.15 -2.19
N GLY A 67 36.13 15.13 -2.10
CA GLY A 67 37.35 15.20 -1.31
C GLY A 67 37.43 14.31 -0.06
N GLY A 68 36.46 13.41 0.19
CA GLY A 68 36.45 12.41 1.26
C GLY A 68 36.43 10.97 0.73
N ARG A 69 36.55 9.96 1.63
CA ARG A 69 36.34 8.56 1.23
C ARG A 69 34.92 8.38 0.75
N PRO A 70 34.65 7.88 -0.48
CA PRO A 70 33.31 7.67 -1.01
C PRO A 70 32.49 6.78 -0.07
N ALA A 71 31.28 7.20 0.24
CA ALA A 71 30.35 6.44 1.06
C ALA A 71 29.51 5.49 0.18
N ARG A 72 29.29 4.27 0.64
CA ARG A 72 28.37 3.33 0.00
C ARG A 72 26.94 3.81 0.16
N ARG A 73 26.14 3.59 -0.87
CA ARG A 73 24.71 3.91 -0.91
C ARG A 73 23.88 2.65 -0.85
N PHE A 74 22.71 2.76 -0.25
CA PHE A 74 21.77 1.69 -0.04
C PHE A 74 20.40 2.11 -0.60
N SER A 75 19.69 1.19 -1.21
CA SER A 75 18.33 1.38 -1.72
C SER A 75 17.46 0.19 -1.35
N ILE A 76 16.15 0.40 -1.21
CA ILE A 76 15.24 -0.75 -1.15
C ILE A 76 15.37 -1.58 -2.43
N ASN A 77 15.33 -2.90 -2.32
CA ASN A 77 15.26 -3.78 -3.47
C ASN A 77 13.83 -3.78 -4.03
N PRO A 78 13.57 -3.20 -5.21
CA PRO A 78 12.21 -3.14 -5.74
C PRO A 78 11.61 -4.53 -5.96
N ASN A 79 12.43 -5.50 -6.31
CA ASN A 79 12.01 -6.86 -6.61
C ASN A 79 12.06 -7.83 -5.40
N TYR A 80 12.18 -7.32 -4.17
CA TYR A 80 12.11 -8.15 -2.97
C TYR A 80 10.70 -8.68 -2.72
N ALA A 81 9.71 -7.86 -3.02
CA ALA A 81 8.31 -8.23 -2.96
C ALA A 81 7.50 -7.41 -3.97
N HIS A 82 6.38 -7.97 -4.42
CA HIS A 82 5.41 -7.28 -5.25
C HIS A 82 4.10 -7.08 -4.50
N ILE A 83 3.36 -6.06 -4.90
CA ILE A 83 2.04 -5.74 -4.38
C ILE A 83 1.04 -5.85 -5.52
N LEU A 84 0.00 -6.63 -5.34
CA LEU A 84 -1.15 -6.64 -6.24
C LEU A 84 -2.14 -5.56 -5.79
N CYS A 85 -2.37 -4.57 -6.63
CA CYS A 85 -3.40 -3.56 -6.45
C CYS A 85 -4.59 -3.91 -7.35
N LEU A 86 -5.76 -3.97 -6.77
CA LEU A 86 -7.00 -4.24 -7.46
C LEU A 86 -8.01 -3.16 -7.12
N TYR A 87 -8.78 -2.70 -8.10
CA TYR A 87 -9.94 -1.86 -7.82
C TYR A 87 -11.12 -2.23 -8.69
N THR A 88 -12.31 -2.06 -8.14
CA THR A 88 -13.57 -2.23 -8.84
C THR A 88 -13.88 -0.95 -9.60
N ALA A 89 -14.01 -1.06 -10.91
CA ALA A 89 -14.35 0.06 -11.79
C ALA A 89 -15.77 -0.11 -12.30
N ASN A 90 -16.57 0.93 -12.16
CA ASN A 90 -17.89 1.02 -12.76
C ASN A 90 -17.95 2.34 -13.55
N ASN A 91 -17.47 2.36 -14.77
CA ASN A 91 -17.49 3.55 -15.65
C ASN A 91 -18.71 3.50 -16.60
N ASP A 92 -19.60 4.46 -16.47
CA ASP A 92 -20.97 4.52 -16.99
C ASP A 92 -21.19 4.20 -18.45
N VAL A 93 -20.19 4.22 -19.29
CA VAL A 93 -20.45 4.14 -20.72
C VAL A 93 -19.74 2.97 -21.39
N GLU A 94 -18.61 2.48 -20.87
CA GLU A 94 -17.85 1.50 -21.62
C GLU A 94 -17.07 0.44 -20.83
N ARG A 95 -16.88 0.58 -19.50
CA ARG A 95 -15.97 -0.35 -18.75
C ARG A 95 -16.37 -0.53 -17.30
N SER A 96 -17.32 -1.40 -17.01
CA SER A 96 -17.43 -2.01 -15.69
C SER A 96 -16.51 -3.22 -15.61
N GLY A 97 -15.88 -3.44 -14.45
CA GLY A 97 -14.99 -4.57 -14.27
C GLY A 97 -13.98 -4.39 -13.14
N ILE A 98 -12.96 -5.22 -13.20
CA ILE A 98 -11.85 -5.22 -12.24
C ILE A 98 -10.57 -4.77 -12.96
N ALA A 99 -9.94 -3.75 -12.44
CA ALA A 99 -8.59 -3.37 -12.85
C ALA A 99 -7.57 -3.92 -11.86
N LEU A 100 -6.54 -4.54 -12.39
CA LEU A 100 -5.46 -5.20 -11.67
C LEU A 100 -4.13 -4.56 -12.06
N ARG A 101 -3.30 -4.29 -11.07
CA ARG A 101 -1.94 -3.82 -11.27
C ARG A 101 -1.00 -4.52 -10.31
N VAL A 102 0.08 -5.10 -10.81
CA VAL A 102 1.20 -5.57 -9.99
C VAL A 102 2.24 -4.47 -9.94
N CYS A 103 2.66 -4.10 -8.75
CA CYS A 103 3.70 -3.10 -8.53
C CYS A 103 4.87 -3.70 -7.77
N ASP A 104 6.07 -3.19 -8.06
CA ASP A 104 7.24 -3.41 -7.23
C ASP A 104 7.20 -2.55 -5.95
N LEU A 105 8.18 -2.72 -5.04
CA LEU A 105 8.25 -1.93 -3.80
C LEU A 105 8.56 -0.43 -4.00
N LYS A 106 8.90 0.01 -5.21
CA LYS A 106 9.05 1.43 -5.57
C LYS A 106 7.78 2.00 -6.21
N GLY A 107 6.74 1.17 -6.37
CA GLY A 107 5.47 1.55 -6.97
C GLY A 107 5.50 1.61 -8.50
N ASN A 108 6.55 1.06 -9.14
CA ASN A 108 6.57 0.92 -10.58
C ASN A 108 5.59 -0.18 -11.00
N SER A 109 4.80 0.08 -12.04
CA SER A 109 3.88 -0.90 -12.60
C SER A 109 4.66 -1.96 -13.38
N LEU A 110 4.55 -3.21 -12.96
CA LEU A 110 5.15 -4.37 -13.62
C LEU A 110 4.17 -5.03 -14.60
N GLN A 111 2.90 -5.06 -14.22
CA GLN A 111 1.82 -5.63 -15.01
C GLN A 111 0.52 -4.88 -14.74
N GLU A 112 -0.27 -4.70 -15.79
CA GLU A 112 -1.62 -4.15 -15.70
C GLU A 112 -2.58 -5.04 -16.50
N LYS A 113 -3.78 -5.22 -15.97
CA LYS A 113 -4.84 -5.96 -16.63
C LYS A 113 -6.19 -5.33 -16.28
N PHE A 114 -7.08 -5.25 -17.25
CA PHE A 114 -8.47 -4.92 -17.03
C PHE A 114 -9.33 -6.13 -17.42
N CYS A 115 -10.22 -6.53 -16.54
CA CYS A 115 -11.17 -7.63 -16.75
C CYS A 115 -12.58 -7.01 -16.81
N PRO A 116 -13.17 -6.85 -18.02
CA PRO A 116 -14.51 -6.31 -18.15
C PRO A 116 -15.52 -7.31 -17.58
N LEU A 117 -16.42 -6.83 -16.72
CA LEU A 117 -17.49 -7.58 -16.09
C LEU A 117 -18.73 -6.70 -15.98
N ASN A 118 -19.90 -7.26 -16.24
CA ASN A 118 -21.16 -6.53 -16.06
C ASN A 118 -21.53 -6.40 -14.58
N ASP A 119 -21.19 -7.41 -13.79
CA ASP A 119 -21.29 -7.44 -12.34
C ASP A 119 -20.03 -8.09 -11.78
N ILE A 120 -19.69 -7.81 -10.53
CA ILE A 120 -18.51 -8.34 -9.88
C ILE A 120 -18.98 -9.21 -8.71
N LEU A 121 -18.67 -10.50 -8.80
CA LEU A 121 -19.01 -11.47 -7.77
C LEU A 121 -17.81 -11.72 -6.84
N PRO A 122 -18.03 -12.20 -5.61
CA PRO A 122 -16.96 -12.64 -4.70
C PRO A 122 -16.00 -13.66 -5.34
N GLU A 123 -16.54 -14.54 -6.17
CA GLU A 123 -15.79 -15.58 -6.90
C GLU A 123 -14.83 -14.96 -7.93
N ASP A 124 -15.25 -13.88 -8.60
CA ASP A 124 -14.41 -13.18 -9.57
C ASP A 124 -13.17 -12.58 -8.88
N LEU A 125 -13.37 -11.87 -7.76
CA LEU A 125 -12.27 -11.31 -6.97
C LEU A 125 -11.33 -12.42 -6.48
N THR A 126 -11.88 -13.49 -5.93
CA THR A 126 -11.12 -14.63 -5.41
C THR A 126 -10.31 -15.29 -6.52
N LEU A 127 -10.93 -15.55 -7.67
CA LEU A 127 -10.29 -16.19 -8.82
C LEU A 127 -9.14 -15.34 -9.35
N PHE A 128 -9.37 -14.05 -9.63
CA PHE A 128 -8.36 -13.17 -10.19
C PHE A 128 -7.18 -12.97 -9.25
N ILE A 129 -7.43 -12.76 -7.95
CA ILE A 129 -6.36 -12.60 -6.96
C ILE A 129 -5.53 -13.89 -6.87
N THR A 130 -6.19 -15.04 -6.77
CA THR A 130 -5.51 -16.33 -6.69
C THR A 130 -4.64 -16.60 -7.92
N GLN A 131 -5.17 -16.34 -9.12
CA GLN A 131 -4.41 -16.51 -10.37
C GLN A 131 -3.18 -15.59 -10.42
N MET A 132 -3.31 -14.33 -10.01
CA MET A 132 -2.19 -13.37 -10.01
C MET A 132 -1.11 -13.76 -9.00
N VAL A 133 -1.50 -14.17 -7.79
CA VAL A 133 -0.55 -14.61 -6.74
C VAL A 133 0.16 -15.91 -7.15
N GLN A 134 -0.53 -16.85 -7.81
CA GLN A 134 0.10 -18.07 -8.33
C GLN A 134 1.06 -17.79 -9.49
N ALA A 135 0.74 -16.80 -10.34
CA ALA A 135 1.59 -16.42 -11.47
C ALA A 135 2.84 -15.65 -11.04
N ASP A 136 2.77 -14.91 -9.94
CA ASP A 136 3.89 -14.15 -9.39
C ASP A 136 4.08 -14.43 -7.89
N PRO A 137 4.98 -15.36 -7.54
CA PRO A 137 5.26 -15.72 -6.15
C PRO A 137 5.90 -14.62 -5.29
N LEU A 138 6.31 -13.49 -5.89
CA LEU A 138 6.81 -12.33 -5.16
C LEU A 138 5.69 -11.46 -4.61
N ILE A 139 4.44 -11.65 -5.01
CA ILE A 139 3.29 -10.94 -4.42
C ILE A 139 3.16 -11.35 -2.95
N ARG A 140 3.31 -10.37 -2.05
CA ARG A 140 3.24 -10.54 -0.59
C ARG A 140 2.06 -9.83 0.06
N ALA A 141 1.41 -8.94 -0.69
CA ALA A 141 0.22 -8.25 -0.21
C ALA A 141 -0.71 -7.91 -1.38
N VAL A 142 -1.99 -7.78 -1.07
CA VAL A 142 -3.03 -7.34 -2.00
C VAL A 142 -3.79 -6.17 -1.39
N GLY A 143 -3.88 -5.07 -2.14
CA GLY A 143 -4.77 -3.95 -1.84
C GLY A 143 -6.00 -4.00 -2.73
N ILE A 144 -7.18 -4.01 -2.14
CA ILE A 144 -8.47 -4.05 -2.85
C ILE A 144 -9.20 -2.73 -2.61
N GLY A 145 -9.21 -1.85 -3.60
CA GLY A 145 -9.99 -0.62 -3.61
C GLY A 145 -11.40 -0.86 -4.12
N ILE A 146 -12.40 -0.55 -3.31
CA ILE A 146 -13.80 -0.74 -3.67
C ILE A 146 -14.55 0.59 -3.71
N SER A 147 -15.49 0.72 -4.64
CA SER A 147 -16.48 1.79 -4.63
C SER A 147 -17.57 1.46 -3.60
N GLY A 148 -17.23 1.66 -2.33
CA GLY A 148 -18.04 1.28 -1.17
C GLY A 148 -17.26 1.50 0.13
N VAL A 149 -17.69 0.83 1.19
CA VAL A 149 -17.02 0.84 2.49
C VAL A 149 -16.79 -0.59 2.97
N THR A 150 -15.97 -0.73 4.00
CA THR A 150 -15.86 -1.98 4.75
C THR A 150 -16.40 -1.76 6.16
N ASP A 151 -17.05 -2.78 6.71
CA ASP A 151 -17.38 -2.79 8.12
C ASP A 151 -16.14 -3.00 9.01
N ARG A 152 -16.33 -3.04 10.32
CA ARG A 152 -15.23 -3.22 11.29
C ARG A 152 -14.52 -4.57 11.16
N GLU A 153 -15.16 -5.56 10.59
CA GLU A 153 -14.63 -6.91 10.38
C GLU A 153 -13.97 -7.05 9.00
N GLY A 154 -14.16 -6.07 8.11
CA GLY A 154 -13.60 -6.04 6.75
C GLY A 154 -14.55 -6.61 5.69
N ALA A 155 -15.84 -6.80 6.00
CA ALA A 155 -16.84 -7.18 5.01
C ALA A 155 -17.25 -5.95 4.18
N ILE A 156 -17.41 -6.17 2.88
CA ILE A 156 -17.74 -5.12 1.90
C ILE A 156 -19.19 -4.70 2.02
N GLU A 157 -19.45 -3.40 1.94
CA GLU A 157 -20.75 -2.79 1.71
C GLU A 157 -20.64 -1.83 0.51
N SER A 158 -21.28 -2.16 -0.60
CA SER A 158 -21.23 -1.38 -1.84
C SER A 158 -22.61 -1.25 -2.49
N LEU A 159 -22.97 -0.03 -2.83
CA LEU A 159 -24.15 0.24 -3.66
C LEU A 159 -23.87 0.01 -5.15
N ALA A 160 -22.62 0.22 -5.57
CA ALA A 160 -22.21 0.03 -6.95
C ALA A 160 -22.08 -1.45 -7.34
N PHE A 161 -21.75 -2.30 -6.37
CA PHE A 161 -21.55 -3.75 -6.55
C PHE A 161 -22.26 -4.53 -5.44
N PRO A 162 -23.61 -4.60 -5.48
CA PRO A 162 -24.40 -5.21 -4.40
C PRO A 162 -24.09 -6.69 -4.15
N ALA A 163 -23.62 -7.41 -5.18
CA ALA A 163 -23.23 -8.81 -5.05
C ALA A 163 -22.02 -9.03 -4.13
N LEU A 164 -21.21 -7.99 -3.89
CA LEU A 164 -20.08 -8.06 -2.94
C LEU A 164 -20.48 -7.81 -1.47
N ASN A 165 -21.73 -7.43 -1.20
CA ASN A 165 -22.16 -7.11 0.16
C ASN A 165 -22.03 -8.32 1.08
N GLY A 166 -21.36 -8.11 2.23
CA GLY A 166 -21.07 -9.16 3.21
C GLY A 166 -19.85 -10.03 2.88
N PHE A 167 -19.26 -9.90 1.69
CA PHE A 167 -18.03 -10.60 1.37
C PHE A 167 -16.84 -9.97 2.11
N ASN A 168 -16.04 -10.81 2.76
CA ASN A 168 -14.83 -10.40 3.48
C ASN A 168 -13.60 -11.00 2.80
N PRO A 169 -12.95 -10.27 1.87
CA PRO A 169 -11.79 -10.78 1.13
C PRO A 169 -10.63 -11.16 2.06
N LYS A 170 -10.42 -10.38 3.13
CA LYS A 170 -9.35 -10.65 4.10
C LYS A 170 -9.52 -12.03 4.71
N LYS A 171 -10.70 -12.32 5.28
CA LYS A 171 -10.98 -13.60 5.95
C LYS A 171 -10.85 -14.81 5.01
N VAL A 172 -11.27 -14.66 3.75
CA VAL A 172 -11.25 -15.76 2.78
C VAL A 172 -9.87 -15.98 2.20
N LEU A 173 -9.17 -14.90 1.82
CA LEU A 173 -7.95 -14.98 1.02
C LEU A 173 -6.66 -15.03 1.85
N GLU A 174 -6.61 -14.40 3.04
CA GLU A 174 -5.42 -14.49 3.89
C GLU A 174 -5.16 -15.91 4.36
N GLU A 175 -6.21 -16.64 4.75
CA GLU A 175 -6.09 -18.04 5.16
C GLU A 175 -5.66 -18.93 3.98
N GLN A 176 -6.21 -18.68 2.80
CA GLN A 176 -5.93 -19.49 1.61
C GLN A 176 -4.54 -19.22 1.02
N LEU A 177 -4.09 -17.97 0.98
CA LEU A 177 -2.91 -17.56 0.24
C LEU A 177 -1.69 -17.27 1.13
N GLY A 178 -1.89 -17.11 2.44
CA GLY A 178 -0.82 -16.79 3.39
C GLY A 178 -0.17 -15.40 3.18
N ILE A 179 -0.88 -14.47 2.58
CA ILE A 179 -0.42 -13.11 2.28
C ILE A 179 -1.37 -12.07 2.86
N THR A 180 -0.89 -10.86 3.08
CA THR A 180 -1.71 -9.77 3.64
C THR A 180 -2.74 -9.27 2.63
N ILE A 181 -4.00 -9.17 3.04
CA ILE A 181 -5.10 -8.60 2.25
C ILE A 181 -5.64 -7.35 2.95
N ILE A 182 -5.68 -6.24 2.24
CA ILE A 182 -6.25 -4.97 2.72
C ILE A 182 -7.36 -4.57 1.77
N THR A 183 -8.57 -4.42 2.30
CA THR A 183 -9.73 -3.91 1.56
C THR A 183 -10.12 -2.56 2.13
N GLU A 184 -10.27 -1.57 1.25
CA GLU A 184 -10.57 -0.19 1.65
C GLU A 184 -11.36 0.53 0.56
N ASN A 185 -12.00 1.64 0.91
CA ASN A 185 -12.60 2.54 -0.07
C ASN A 185 -11.56 3.02 -1.08
N ASP A 186 -11.92 3.06 -2.36
CA ASP A 186 -11.03 3.46 -3.47
C ASP A 186 -10.50 4.89 -3.33
N MET A 187 -11.33 5.81 -2.79
CA MET A 187 -10.92 7.20 -2.55
C MET A 187 -10.00 7.35 -1.34
N HIS A 188 -10.11 6.46 -0.34
CA HIS A 188 -9.16 6.41 0.77
C HIS A 188 -7.78 5.99 0.28
N PHE A 189 -7.67 4.93 -0.53
CA PHE A 189 -6.41 4.55 -1.15
C PHE A 189 -5.86 5.65 -2.06
N THR A 190 -6.71 6.30 -2.86
CA THR A 190 -6.31 7.40 -3.74
C THR A 190 -5.72 8.56 -2.95
N SER A 191 -6.42 9.02 -1.91
CA SER A 191 -5.96 10.15 -1.09
C SER A 191 -4.69 9.82 -0.30
N TYR A 192 -4.60 8.62 0.26
CA TYR A 192 -3.42 8.18 0.98
C TYR A 192 -2.21 8.01 0.05
N GLY A 193 -2.41 7.40 -1.11
CA GLY A 193 -1.37 7.27 -2.12
C GLY A 193 -0.84 8.62 -2.60
N PHE A 194 -1.72 9.60 -2.77
CA PHE A 194 -1.32 10.97 -3.11
C PHE A 194 -0.54 11.64 -1.97
N TYR A 195 -0.99 11.48 -0.72
CA TYR A 195 -0.32 11.99 0.46
C TYR A 195 1.12 11.45 0.58
N VAL A 196 1.29 10.14 0.47
CA VAL A 196 2.60 9.48 0.60
C VAL A 196 3.56 9.87 -0.53
N ARG A 197 3.05 10.11 -1.74
CA ARG A 197 3.89 10.51 -2.90
C ARG A 197 4.30 11.97 -2.90
N ASN A 198 3.66 12.81 -2.09
CA ASN A 198 3.95 14.24 -2.00
C ASN A 198 4.32 14.61 -0.55
N PRO A 199 5.48 14.12 -0.05
CA PRO A 199 5.90 14.40 1.32
C PRO A 199 6.16 15.89 1.50
N CYS A 200 5.79 16.43 2.68
CA CYS A 200 6.09 17.78 3.11
C CYS A 200 6.92 17.74 4.40
N ASP A 201 7.73 18.77 4.61
CA ASP A 201 8.58 18.89 5.82
C ASP A 201 7.79 19.11 7.12
N HIS A 202 6.50 19.38 7.00
CA HIS A 202 5.58 19.61 8.12
C HIS A 202 4.28 18.81 7.91
N PRO A 203 3.58 18.43 8.99
CA PRO A 203 2.28 17.78 8.90
C PRO A 203 1.28 18.62 8.11
N TYR A 204 0.54 17.99 7.23
CA TYR A 204 -0.50 18.63 6.44
C TYR A 204 -1.71 17.70 6.28
N SER A 205 -2.84 18.30 5.95
CA SER A 205 -4.06 17.58 5.64
C SER A 205 -4.35 17.66 4.15
N LEU A 206 -4.82 16.57 3.57
CA LEU A 206 -5.16 16.45 2.16
C LEU A 206 -6.57 15.87 2.02
N SER A 207 -7.39 16.48 1.17
CA SER A 207 -8.65 15.89 0.72
C SER A 207 -8.65 15.79 -0.80
N VAL A 208 -8.97 14.60 -1.30
CA VAL A 208 -9.18 14.34 -2.72
C VAL A 208 -10.67 14.18 -2.95
N LEU A 209 -11.19 14.94 -3.91
CA LEU A 209 -12.59 14.89 -4.32
C LEU A 209 -12.67 14.37 -5.76
N TYR A 210 -13.47 13.35 -5.97
CA TYR A 210 -13.85 12.85 -7.29
C TYR A 210 -15.30 13.16 -7.54
N TRP A 211 -15.58 13.97 -8.57
CA TRP A 211 -16.94 14.42 -8.90
C TRP A 211 -17.28 14.10 -10.37
N PRO A 212 -17.76 12.91 -10.65
CA PRO A 212 -18.20 12.53 -12.00
C PRO A 212 -19.55 13.18 -12.33
N SER A 213 -19.80 13.40 -13.64
CA SER A 213 -20.99 14.13 -14.12
C SER A 213 -22.33 13.43 -13.82
N HIS A 214 -22.33 12.13 -13.60
CA HIS A 214 -23.56 11.32 -13.50
C HIS A 214 -23.54 10.30 -12.35
N ARG A 215 -22.73 10.49 -11.30
CA ARG A 215 -22.57 9.55 -10.19
C ARG A 215 -22.40 10.26 -8.86
N SER A 216 -22.46 9.47 -7.80
CA SER A 216 -22.12 9.93 -6.45
C SER A 216 -20.68 10.43 -6.42
N ALA A 217 -20.47 11.60 -5.81
CA ALA A 217 -19.15 12.10 -5.54
C ALA A 217 -18.43 11.17 -4.56
N GLY A 218 -17.14 10.98 -4.79
CA GLY A 218 -16.23 10.28 -3.88
C GLY A 218 -15.29 11.27 -3.19
N ALA A 219 -14.95 11.00 -1.94
CA ALA A 219 -13.97 11.79 -1.20
C ALA A 219 -13.09 10.90 -0.34
N GLY A 220 -11.81 11.25 -0.23
CA GLY A 220 -10.88 10.66 0.71
C GLY A 220 -10.10 11.77 1.39
N THR A 221 -9.92 11.69 2.70
CA THR A 221 -9.20 12.69 3.50
C THR A 221 -8.12 12.03 4.33
N VAL A 222 -6.94 12.64 4.32
CA VAL A 222 -5.79 12.25 5.16
C VAL A 222 -5.44 13.44 6.04
N VAL A 223 -5.32 13.21 7.34
CA VAL A 223 -4.90 14.20 8.34
C VAL A 223 -3.70 13.65 9.09
N ASP A 224 -2.60 14.37 9.06
CA ASP A 224 -1.35 13.98 9.74
C ASP A 224 -0.93 12.53 9.46
N GLY A 225 -1.10 12.08 8.20
CA GLY A 225 -0.75 10.73 7.78
C GLY A 225 -1.80 9.64 8.09
N HIS A 226 -2.94 10.01 8.64
CA HIS A 226 -4.03 9.08 8.96
C HIS A 226 -5.22 9.29 8.02
N ILE A 227 -5.71 8.21 7.44
CA ILE A 227 -6.96 8.24 6.68
C ILE A 227 -8.11 8.55 7.65
N ILE A 228 -8.91 9.55 7.32
CA ILE A 228 -10.16 9.83 8.02
C ILE A 228 -11.27 9.06 7.33
N ALA A 229 -11.60 7.91 7.89
CA ALA A 229 -12.75 7.14 7.44
C ALA A 229 -14.03 7.87 7.83
N VAL A 230 -14.72 8.46 6.84
CA VAL A 230 -16.04 9.03 7.06
C VAL A 230 -17.04 7.89 6.89
N SER A 231 -17.66 7.48 7.99
CA SER A 231 -18.83 6.59 7.90
C SER A 231 -19.89 7.32 7.06
N TYR A 232 -20.34 6.68 5.98
CA TYR A 232 -21.37 7.23 5.11
C TYR A 232 -22.65 7.49 5.92
N THR A 233 -22.84 8.72 6.36
CA THR A 233 -24.17 9.23 6.64
C THR A 233 -24.77 9.57 5.29
N HIS A 234 -25.86 8.91 4.93
CA HIS A 234 -26.60 9.10 3.69
C HIS A 234 -26.87 10.58 3.45
N LEU A 235 -26.10 11.21 2.57
CA LEU A 235 -26.55 12.40 1.88
C LEU A 235 -27.58 11.95 0.85
N ARG A 236 -28.82 11.78 1.25
CA ARG A 236 -29.94 11.79 0.31
C ARG A 236 -29.92 13.14 -0.36
N ALA A 237 -29.60 13.20 -1.64
CA ALA A 237 -29.94 14.32 -2.47
C ALA A 237 -31.46 14.49 -2.37
N HIS A 238 -31.90 15.57 -1.75
CA HIS A 238 -33.30 15.98 -1.85
C HIS A 238 -33.48 16.40 -3.32
N GLU A 239 -34.22 15.57 -4.05
CA GLU A 239 -34.80 15.97 -5.31
C GLU A 239 -35.71 17.19 -5.03
N THR A 240 -35.33 18.33 -5.57
CA THR A 240 -36.24 19.49 -5.76
C THR A 240 -36.58 19.58 -7.23
#